data_0e0dae3a671e151259c2d5b2bca62208
#
_entry.id   0e0dae3a671e151259c2d5b2bca62208
#
_cell.length_a   1.000
_cell.length_b   1.000
_cell.length_c   1.000
_cell.angle_alpha   90.00
_cell.angle_beta   90.00
_cell.angle_gamma   90.00
#
_symmetry.space_group_name_H-M   'P 1'
#
loop_
_entity.id
_entity.type
_entity.pdbx_description
1 polymer ?
#
loop_
_entity_poly.entity_id
_entity_poly.type
_entity_poly.pdbx_seq_one_letter_code
_entity_poly.pdbx_strand_id
1 'polypeptide(L)'
;MGLPVAIKDALYVKGLICSSACSGFYKGEKAVRDATLVSRLKKEGAIILGLTNVPELCRGGDSDNLIYGRTNNPYDLARTSGGSSGGSAALIAAGGVPFALGSDGGGSLMQPAHCCGIVALKPTHGHLPHTGSVGGDSYGLIGNLISFGPMARSVSDLRLGLSVLAGSDQYDPYTNPVPVMPAAPLKKLRVAYFTENGFTPVDAEIQNVVKSAALALQDDVAMVREVRPDCVSKAFDLHWELFLGGDRGAGFKTMLSELGVNNLSWELQEFLRQAEQTQFSVTQLHQRMREIDLFRLELALFMQDYDVLISPVFPTAAKPHGIGIKEISDFSYAMTHNLSGFPTISLRCGTSAKGLPINILIAANRWKDTTSLAVAERLEQLMGGYKPPSLIHSLQ
;
A
#
# COMPACT_ATOMS: atom_id res chain seq x y z
N MET A 1 3.39 -28.39 5.52
CA MET A 1 2.66 -27.16 5.64
C MET A 1 2.13 -26.72 4.33
N GLY A 2 2.58 -26.00 3.43
CA GLY A 2 1.97 -25.81 2.10
C GLY A 2 0.89 -24.70 2.06
N LEU A 3 1.13 -23.52 2.73
CA LEU A 3 0.24 -22.38 2.61
C LEU A 3 0.26 -21.84 1.17
N PRO A 4 -0.89 -21.78 0.47
CA PRO A 4 -0.94 -21.17 -0.86
C PRO A 4 -0.81 -19.65 -0.76
N VAL A 5 0.11 -19.07 -1.56
CA VAL A 5 0.46 -17.65 -1.53
C VAL A 5 0.48 -17.11 -2.96
N ALA A 6 -0.03 -15.90 -3.15
CA ALA A 6 0.09 -15.17 -4.39
C ALA A 6 1.13 -14.03 -4.25
N ILE A 7 1.80 -13.71 -5.34
CA ILE A 7 2.82 -12.66 -5.39
C ILE A 7 2.36 -11.59 -6.39
N LYS A 8 2.39 -10.32 -5.98
CA LYS A 8 2.16 -9.21 -6.90
C LYS A 8 3.17 -9.26 -8.05
N ASP A 9 2.72 -9.04 -9.29
CA ASP A 9 3.60 -8.96 -10.46
C ASP A 9 4.47 -7.69 -10.43
N ALA A 10 5.23 -7.56 -9.35
CA ALA A 10 6.25 -6.53 -9.11
C ALA A 10 7.52 -7.14 -8.49
N LEU A 11 7.55 -8.47 -8.29
CA LEU A 11 8.66 -9.21 -7.72
C LEU A 11 8.99 -10.43 -8.58
N TYR A 12 10.28 -10.72 -8.73
CA TYR A 12 10.72 -11.90 -9.45
C TYR A 12 10.38 -13.19 -8.70
N VAL A 13 9.75 -14.11 -9.44
CA VAL A 13 9.48 -15.48 -9.03
C VAL A 13 10.17 -16.41 -10.02
N LYS A 14 11.17 -17.16 -9.60
CA LYS A 14 11.95 -18.07 -10.44
C LYS A 14 11.05 -18.99 -11.26
N GLY A 15 11.27 -19.00 -12.58
CA GLY A 15 10.54 -19.83 -13.55
C GLY A 15 9.25 -19.19 -14.08
N LEU A 16 8.84 -17.99 -13.58
CA LEU A 16 7.71 -17.23 -14.12
C LEU A 16 8.18 -16.03 -14.94
N ILE A 17 7.35 -15.57 -15.86
CA ILE A 17 7.49 -14.27 -16.52
C ILE A 17 6.92 -13.22 -15.55
N CYS A 18 7.79 -12.36 -15.03
CA CYS A 18 7.41 -11.28 -14.14
C CYS A 18 7.44 -9.98 -14.94
N SER A 19 6.27 -9.48 -15.28
CA SER A 19 6.12 -8.45 -16.31
C SER A 19 5.82 -7.06 -15.78
N SER A 20 5.37 -6.96 -14.53
CA SER A 20 4.76 -5.72 -14.01
C SER A 20 3.66 -5.17 -14.96
N ALA A 21 2.97 -6.09 -15.66
CA ALA A 21 1.98 -5.82 -16.70
C ALA A 21 2.49 -4.94 -17.88
N CYS A 22 3.82 -4.88 -18.08
CA CYS A 22 4.46 -4.15 -19.17
C CYS A 22 4.84 -5.10 -20.31
N SER A 23 4.46 -4.77 -21.54
CA SER A 23 4.70 -5.62 -22.72
C SER A 23 6.20 -5.85 -23.00
N GLY A 24 7.06 -4.90 -22.63
CA GLY A 24 8.50 -5.04 -22.77
C GLY A 24 9.08 -6.13 -21.88
N PHE A 25 8.68 -6.19 -20.63
CA PHE A 25 9.07 -7.26 -19.72
C PHE A 25 8.32 -8.58 -20.00
N TYR A 26 7.08 -8.52 -20.45
CA TYR A 26 6.28 -9.72 -20.78
C TYR A 26 6.87 -10.56 -21.93
N LYS A 27 7.53 -9.91 -22.87
CA LYS A 27 8.26 -10.59 -23.97
C LYS A 27 9.61 -11.17 -23.51
N GLY A 28 10.02 -10.85 -22.29
CA GLY A 28 11.29 -11.24 -21.72
C GLY A 28 11.33 -12.71 -21.29
N GLU A 29 12.47 -13.08 -20.74
CA GLU A 29 12.71 -14.43 -20.25
C GLU A 29 12.06 -14.64 -18.86
N LYS A 30 11.85 -15.92 -18.54
CA LYS A 30 11.45 -16.30 -17.17
C LYS A 30 12.53 -15.90 -16.17
N ALA A 31 12.11 -15.41 -15.01
CA ALA A 31 13.01 -15.05 -13.94
C ALA A 31 13.92 -16.25 -13.56
N VAL A 32 15.23 -16.00 -13.51
CA VAL A 32 16.23 -17.03 -13.17
C VAL A 32 16.42 -17.21 -11.67
N ARG A 33 15.94 -16.24 -10.87
CA ARG A 33 16.02 -16.24 -9.40
C ARG A 33 14.74 -15.69 -8.79
N ASP A 34 14.48 -16.05 -7.55
CA ASP A 34 13.44 -15.46 -6.74
C ASP A 34 13.90 -14.10 -6.17
N ALA A 35 12.97 -13.18 -5.97
CA ALA A 35 13.18 -12.07 -5.07
C ALA A 35 13.43 -12.55 -3.63
N THR A 36 14.15 -11.78 -2.82
CA THR A 36 14.45 -12.16 -1.42
C THR A 36 13.20 -12.53 -0.64
N LEU A 37 12.15 -11.75 -0.74
CA LEU A 37 10.89 -11.99 -0.03
C LEU A 37 10.19 -13.28 -0.49
N VAL A 38 10.25 -13.58 -1.79
CA VAL A 38 9.72 -14.83 -2.35
C VAL A 38 10.52 -16.03 -1.87
N SER A 39 11.86 -15.93 -1.83
CA SER A 39 12.73 -16.97 -1.29
C SER A 39 12.45 -17.28 0.17
N ARG A 40 12.20 -16.22 1.00
CA ARG A 40 11.83 -16.38 2.42
C ARG A 40 10.52 -17.15 2.58
N LEU A 41 9.48 -16.80 1.84
CA LEU A 41 8.21 -17.51 1.85
C LEU A 41 8.37 -18.98 1.45
N LYS A 42 9.10 -19.27 0.37
CA LYS A 42 9.36 -20.66 -0.07
C LYS A 42 10.15 -21.45 0.97
N LYS A 43 11.12 -20.84 1.65
CA LYS A 43 11.91 -21.47 2.71
C LYS A 43 11.03 -21.91 3.89
N GLU A 44 10.00 -21.12 4.21
CA GLU A 44 9.01 -21.48 5.26
C GLU A 44 7.91 -22.42 4.75
N GLY A 45 8.05 -22.95 3.53
CA GLY A 45 7.15 -23.96 2.98
C GLY A 45 5.89 -23.40 2.30
N ALA A 46 5.86 -22.11 1.93
CA ALA A 46 4.78 -21.55 1.14
C ALA A 46 4.78 -22.12 -0.29
N ILE A 47 3.59 -22.33 -0.85
CA ILE A 47 3.37 -22.72 -2.24
C ILE A 47 2.96 -21.47 -3.04
N ILE A 48 3.84 -21.01 -3.92
CA ILE A 48 3.52 -19.87 -4.78
C ILE A 48 2.59 -20.33 -5.90
N LEU A 49 1.33 -19.86 -5.87
CA LEU A 49 0.33 -20.21 -6.89
C LEU A 49 0.52 -19.44 -8.19
N GLY A 50 1.05 -18.22 -8.13
CA GLY A 50 1.26 -17.40 -9.31
C GLY A 50 1.43 -15.92 -8.98
N LEU A 51 1.41 -15.12 -10.05
CA LEU A 51 1.48 -13.66 -9.99
C LEU A 51 0.07 -13.07 -10.05
N THR A 52 -0.13 -11.93 -9.37
CA THR A 52 -1.41 -11.22 -9.37
C THR A 52 -1.34 -9.95 -10.20
N ASN A 53 -2.47 -9.61 -10.82
CA ASN A 53 -2.63 -8.49 -11.73
C ASN A 53 -2.33 -7.14 -11.08
N VAL A 54 -1.79 -6.23 -11.88
CA VAL A 54 -1.40 -4.86 -11.52
C VAL A 54 -1.72 -3.92 -12.68
N PRO A 55 -1.84 -2.59 -12.49
CA PRO A 55 -1.73 -1.64 -13.59
C PRO A 55 -0.33 -1.68 -14.18
N GLU A 56 -0.18 -1.27 -15.42
CA GLU A 56 1.12 -1.29 -16.12
C GLU A 56 2.19 -0.53 -15.32
N LEU A 57 3.32 -1.23 -15.05
CA LEU A 57 4.45 -0.76 -14.23
C LEU A 57 4.03 -0.27 -12.84
N CYS A 58 2.92 -0.77 -12.31
CA CYS A 58 2.34 -0.33 -11.03
C CYS A 58 2.02 1.18 -10.97
N ARG A 59 1.80 1.82 -12.11
CA ARG A 59 1.50 3.26 -12.24
C ARG A 59 0.02 3.51 -12.47
N GLY A 60 -0.80 3.16 -11.47
CA GLY A 60 -2.25 3.37 -11.55
C GLY A 60 -2.99 3.01 -10.28
N GLY A 61 -4.22 3.50 -10.17
CA GLY A 61 -5.16 3.24 -9.09
C GLY A 61 -6.17 2.14 -9.39
N ASP A 62 -6.23 1.67 -10.63
CA ASP A 62 -7.02 0.51 -11.09
C ASP A 62 -6.08 -0.60 -11.55
N SER A 63 -6.32 -1.84 -11.14
CA SER A 63 -5.54 -3.00 -11.64
C SER A 63 -6.07 -3.43 -13.01
N ASP A 64 -5.80 -2.59 -14.02
CA ASP A 64 -6.18 -2.75 -15.42
C ASP A 64 -4.99 -2.54 -16.34
N ASN A 65 -4.82 -3.41 -17.36
CA ASN A 65 -3.68 -3.32 -18.28
C ASN A 65 -3.98 -4.04 -19.62
N LEU A 66 -3.10 -3.82 -20.59
CA LEU A 66 -3.27 -4.36 -21.96
C LEU A 66 -2.91 -5.84 -22.12
N ILE A 67 -2.27 -6.47 -21.12
CA ILE A 67 -1.82 -7.87 -21.20
C ILE A 67 -2.85 -8.82 -20.58
N TYR A 68 -3.30 -8.52 -19.36
CA TYR A 68 -4.16 -9.41 -18.57
C TYR A 68 -5.58 -8.88 -18.42
N GLY A 69 -5.84 -7.65 -18.90
CA GLY A 69 -7.11 -6.98 -18.70
C GLY A 69 -7.31 -6.50 -17.27
N ARG A 70 -8.56 -6.35 -16.87
CA ARG A 70 -8.99 -5.69 -15.65
C ARG A 70 -9.35 -6.66 -14.54
N THR A 71 -8.97 -6.33 -13.30
CA THR A 71 -9.42 -7.01 -12.09
C THR A 71 -10.64 -6.29 -11.53
N ASN A 72 -11.75 -6.99 -11.38
CA ASN A 72 -12.98 -6.48 -10.81
C ASN A 72 -13.00 -6.66 -9.28
N ASN A 73 -13.74 -5.80 -8.58
CA ASN A 73 -13.93 -5.90 -7.15
C ASN A 73 -14.91 -7.03 -6.80
N PRO A 74 -14.57 -7.99 -5.92
CA PRO A 74 -15.45 -9.10 -5.55
C PRO A 74 -16.73 -8.69 -4.81
N TYR A 75 -16.82 -7.47 -4.27
CA TYR A 75 -18.02 -6.93 -3.63
C TYR A 75 -19.00 -6.31 -4.65
N ASP A 76 -18.48 -5.79 -5.76
CA ASP A 76 -19.25 -5.18 -6.86
C ASP A 76 -18.39 -5.16 -8.12
N LEU A 77 -18.72 -6.01 -9.10
CA LEU A 77 -17.93 -6.19 -10.34
C LEU A 77 -17.86 -4.92 -11.20
N ALA A 78 -18.74 -3.93 -10.99
CA ALA A 78 -18.69 -2.63 -11.68
C ALA A 78 -17.70 -1.65 -11.06
N ARG A 79 -16.99 -2.06 -9.98
CA ARG A 79 -16.07 -1.21 -9.24
C ARG A 79 -14.65 -1.72 -9.24
N THR A 80 -13.72 -0.79 -9.02
CA THR A 80 -12.30 -1.10 -8.93
C THR A 80 -11.99 -1.99 -7.73
N SER A 81 -11.06 -2.93 -7.92
CA SER A 81 -10.39 -3.65 -6.84
C SER A 81 -9.27 -2.84 -6.20
N GLY A 82 -9.04 -1.65 -6.74
CA GLY A 82 -7.92 -0.80 -6.37
C GLY A 82 -6.64 -1.13 -7.13
N GLY A 83 -5.60 -0.33 -6.84
CA GLY A 83 -4.27 -0.43 -7.44
C GLY A 83 -3.18 0.15 -6.53
N SER A 84 -1.98 -0.30 -6.76
CA SER A 84 -1.55 -1.26 -7.80
C SER A 84 -1.56 -2.73 -7.36
N SER A 85 -1.92 -3.10 -6.10
CA SER A 85 -2.04 -4.49 -5.63
C SER A 85 -3.48 -5.04 -5.69
N GLY A 86 -4.31 -4.55 -6.63
CA GLY A 86 -5.73 -4.91 -6.69
C GLY A 86 -5.99 -6.36 -7.04
N GLY A 87 -5.15 -6.99 -7.89
CA GLY A 87 -5.23 -8.43 -8.16
C GLY A 87 -5.02 -9.28 -6.91
N SER A 88 -4.06 -8.91 -6.06
CA SER A 88 -3.83 -9.57 -4.76
C SER A 88 -5.02 -9.40 -3.82
N ALA A 89 -5.52 -8.15 -3.70
CA ALA A 89 -6.64 -7.85 -2.81
C ALA A 89 -7.92 -8.58 -3.23
N ALA A 90 -8.25 -8.56 -4.53
CA ALA A 90 -9.42 -9.25 -5.06
C ALA A 90 -9.33 -10.76 -4.85
N LEU A 91 -8.17 -11.37 -5.09
CA LEU A 91 -7.95 -12.81 -4.93
C LEU A 91 -8.11 -13.26 -3.47
N ILE A 92 -7.58 -12.47 -2.50
CA ILE A 92 -7.75 -12.73 -1.06
C ILE A 92 -9.23 -12.58 -0.66
N ALA A 93 -9.87 -11.49 -1.08
CA ALA A 93 -11.27 -11.22 -0.77
C ALA A 93 -12.22 -12.26 -1.36
N ALA A 94 -11.90 -12.81 -2.54
CA ALA A 94 -12.65 -13.90 -3.16
C ALA A 94 -12.35 -15.29 -2.54
N GLY A 95 -11.46 -15.38 -1.54
CA GLY A 95 -11.11 -16.66 -0.90
C GLY A 95 -10.14 -17.53 -1.70
N GLY A 96 -9.56 -17.04 -2.81
CA GLY A 96 -8.65 -17.81 -3.66
C GLY A 96 -7.31 -18.13 -3.01
N VAL A 97 -6.79 -17.23 -2.17
CA VAL A 97 -5.62 -17.44 -1.33
C VAL A 97 -5.82 -16.81 0.06
N PRO A 98 -5.21 -17.35 1.12
CA PRO A 98 -5.25 -16.71 2.44
C PRO A 98 -4.28 -15.51 2.55
N PHE A 99 -3.23 -15.48 1.76
CA PHE A 99 -2.11 -14.55 1.89
C PHE A 99 -1.55 -14.15 0.52
N ALA A 100 -1.17 -12.89 0.39
CA ALA A 100 -0.39 -12.41 -0.76
C ALA A 100 0.68 -11.40 -0.33
N LEU A 101 1.69 -11.23 -1.18
CA LEU A 101 2.71 -10.21 -1.06
C LEU A 101 2.43 -9.10 -2.09
N GLY A 102 2.31 -7.88 -1.62
CA GLY A 102 2.11 -6.68 -2.43
C GLY A 102 3.22 -5.64 -2.28
N SER A 103 3.02 -4.46 -2.86
CA SER A 103 3.91 -3.31 -2.70
C SER A 103 3.11 -2.01 -2.63
N ASP A 104 3.69 -1.00 -1.99
CA ASP A 104 3.08 0.30 -1.76
C ASP A 104 4.11 1.42 -1.95
N GLY A 105 3.89 2.27 -2.94
CA GLY A 105 4.70 3.46 -3.19
C GLY A 105 3.91 4.76 -3.00
N GLY A 106 2.59 4.68 -2.86
CA GLY A 106 1.69 5.82 -2.68
C GLY A 106 0.28 5.41 -2.25
N GLY A 107 0.12 4.23 -1.61
CA GLY A 107 -1.17 3.70 -1.18
C GLY A 107 -1.53 2.36 -1.83
N SER A 108 -0.61 1.76 -2.57
CA SER A 108 -0.88 0.56 -3.39
C SER A 108 -1.06 -0.75 -2.60
N LEU A 109 -0.88 -0.78 -1.29
CA LEU A 109 -1.37 -1.82 -0.37
C LEU A 109 -2.67 -1.36 0.30
N MET A 110 -2.68 -0.10 0.73
CA MET A 110 -3.72 0.46 1.60
C MET A 110 -5.06 0.59 0.88
N GLN A 111 -5.06 1.20 -0.32
CA GLN A 111 -6.28 1.44 -1.09
C GLN A 111 -6.90 0.14 -1.64
N PRO A 112 -6.14 -0.83 -2.23
CA PRO A 112 -6.71 -2.13 -2.61
C PRO A 112 -7.30 -2.91 -1.42
N ALA A 113 -6.64 -2.88 -0.26
CA ALA A 113 -7.18 -3.49 0.95
C ALA A 113 -8.51 -2.83 1.37
N HIS A 114 -8.63 -1.50 1.26
CA HIS A 114 -9.86 -0.77 1.50
C HIS A 114 -10.96 -1.16 0.49
N CYS A 115 -10.65 -1.17 -0.81
CA CYS A 115 -11.63 -1.52 -1.85
C CYS A 115 -12.18 -2.94 -1.70
N CYS A 116 -11.33 -3.89 -1.27
CA CYS A 116 -11.67 -5.31 -1.18
C CYS A 116 -11.91 -5.79 0.26
N GLY A 117 -11.92 -4.91 1.27
CA GLY A 117 -12.28 -5.21 2.65
C GLY A 117 -11.37 -6.24 3.34
N ILE A 118 -10.13 -6.36 2.92
CA ILE A 118 -9.09 -7.19 3.52
C ILE A 118 -8.18 -6.36 4.41
N VAL A 119 -7.18 -6.99 5.03
CA VAL A 119 -6.13 -6.30 5.78
C VAL A 119 -4.82 -6.27 4.99
N ALA A 120 -4.06 -5.18 5.11
CA ALA A 120 -2.73 -5.06 4.53
C ALA A 120 -1.80 -4.28 5.48
N LEU A 121 -0.53 -4.67 5.50
CA LEU A 121 0.52 -3.96 6.23
C LEU A 121 1.53 -3.38 5.23
N LYS A 122 1.73 -2.08 5.28
CA LYS A 122 2.93 -1.42 4.80
C LYS A 122 3.89 -1.33 5.99
N PRO A 123 4.95 -2.13 6.07
CA PRO A 123 5.89 -2.07 7.18
C PRO A 123 6.64 -0.74 7.22
N THR A 124 7.39 -0.50 8.28
CA THR A 124 8.40 0.55 8.31
C THR A 124 9.29 0.46 7.06
N HIS A 125 9.47 1.58 6.37
CA HIS A 125 10.39 1.63 5.23
C HIS A 125 11.78 1.13 5.63
N GLY A 126 12.33 0.18 4.86
CA GLY A 126 13.60 -0.47 5.17
C GLY A 126 13.50 -1.70 6.10
N HIS A 127 12.30 -2.13 6.51
CA HIS A 127 12.11 -3.37 7.26
C HIS A 127 12.14 -4.61 6.37
N LEU A 128 11.64 -4.50 5.14
CA LEU A 128 11.64 -5.56 4.12
C LEU A 128 12.51 -5.14 2.93
N PRO A 129 13.34 -6.07 2.37
CA PRO A 129 14.20 -5.76 1.25
C PRO A 129 13.42 -5.63 -0.07
N HIS A 130 13.92 -4.77 -0.95
CA HIS A 130 13.42 -4.57 -2.32
C HIS A 130 14.12 -5.48 -3.34
N THR A 131 15.12 -6.24 -2.94
CA THR A 131 15.94 -7.09 -3.82
C THR A 131 15.08 -8.06 -4.63
N GLY A 132 15.14 -7.92 -5.95
CA GLY A 132 14.36 -8.70 -6.90
C GLY A 132 13.03 -8.07 -7.31
N SER A 133 12.89 -6.74 -7.14
CA SER A 133 11.82 -5.99 -7.79
C SER A 133 11.98 -6.00 -9.31
N VAL A 134 10.86 -6.09 -10.05
CA VAL A 134 10.85 -6.14 -11.51
C VAL A 134 11.41 -4.83 -12.08
N GLY A 135 12.36 -4.93 -13.00
CA GLY A 135 12.99 -3.77 -13.63
C GLY A 135 13.83 -2.88 -12.72
N GLY A 136 14.00 -3.24 -11.44
CA GLY A 136 14.69 -2.37 -10.48
C GLY A 136 13.90 -1.11 -10.12
N ASP A 137 12.61 -1.07 -10.39
CA ASP A 137 11.72 0.08 -10.24
C ASP A 137 11.58 0.59 -8.79
N SER A 138 12.00 -0.22 -7.80
CA SER A 138 11.97 0.13 -6.37
C SER A 138 13.22 0.88 -5.89
N TYR A 139 14.10 1.32 -6.79
CA TYR A 139 15.34 2.02 -6.46
C TYR A 139 15.34 3.46 -6.98
N GLY A 140 16.37 4.22 -6.61
CA GLY A 140 16.54 5.60 -7.03
C GLY A 140 15.70 6.60 -6.22
N LEU A 141 15.26 7.67 -6.85
CA LEU A 141 14.61 8.80 -6.20
C LEU A 141 13.37 8.38 -5.40
N ILE A 142 12.54 7.50 -5.96
CA ILE A 142 11.31 7.01 -5.34
C ILE A 142 11.52 5.82 -4.39
N GLY A 143 12.74 5.27 -4.32
CA GLY A 143 13.03 4.10 -3.49
C GLY A 143 12.67 4.30 -2.02
N ASN A 144 12.83 5.52 -1.51
CA ASN A 144 12.46 5.90 -0.14
C ASN A 144 10.94 5.99 0.11
N LEU A 145 10.12 5.88 -0.93
CA LEU A 145 8.65 5.90 -0.82
C LEU A 145 8.05 4.49 -0.87
N ILE A 146 8.79 3.53 -1.45
CA ILE A 146 8.27 2.18 -1.72
C ILE A 146 8.52 1.26 -0.53
N SER A 147 7.55 0.41 -0.23
CA SER A 147 7.66 -0.71 0.70
C SER A 147 6.91 -1.92 0.14
N PHE A 148 7.46 -3.12 0.32
CA PHE A 148 6.71 -4.36 0.12
C PHE A 148 6.01 -4.74 1.42
N GLY A 149 4.89 -5.48 1.33
CA GLY A 149 4.16 -5.86 2.52
C GLY A 149 3.14 -6.97 2.32
N PRO A 150 2.77 -7.65 3.43
CA PRO A 150 1.79 -8.71 3.43
C PRO A 150 0.35 -8.17 3.33
N MET A 151 -0.50 -8.97 2.67
CA MET A 151 -1.94 -8.78 2.56
C MET A 151 -2.64 -10.09 2.96
N ALA A 152 -3.71 -10.01 3.75
CA ALA A 152 -4.40 -11.18 4.28
C ALA A 152 -5.86 -10.87 4.65
N ARG A 153 -6.59 -11.85 5.25
CA ARG A 153 -7.93 -11.63 5.81
C ARG A 153 -7.92 -11.27 7.29
N SER A 154 -6.83 -11.55 8.02
CA SER A 154 -6.72 -11.26 9.45
C SER A 154 -5.41 -10.54 9.79
N VAL A 155 -5.43 -9.76 10.88
CA VAL A 155 -4.23 -9.06 11.36
C VAL A 155 -3.19 -10.04 11.89
N SER A 156 -3.61 -11.18 12.45
CA SER A 156 -2.70 -12.24 12.87
C SER A 156 -1.86 -12.80 11.73
N ASP A 157 -2.44 -12.94 10.52
CA ASP A 157 -1.72 -13.38 9.33
C ASP A 157 -0.70 -12.32 8.85
N LEU A 158 -1.00 -11.01 9.01
CA LEU A 158 -0.02 -9.94 8.75
C LEU A 158 1.17 -10.03 9.70
N ARG A 159 0.92 -10.30 10.99
CA ARG A 159 1.97 -10.49 12.00
C ARG A 159 2.87 -11.67 11.65
N LEU A 160 2.27 -12.79 11.27
CA LEU A 160 3.01 -13.97 10.80
C LEU A 160 3.83 -13.62 9.55
N GLY A 161 3.22 -12.95 8.56
CA GLY A 161 3.91 -12.49 7.36
C GLY A 161 5.11 -11.59 7.68
N LEU A 162 4.96 -10.61 8.57
CA LEU A 162 6.06 -9.74 8.99
C LEU A 162 7.20 -10.55 9.63
N SER A 163 6.90 -11.52 10.48
CA SER A 163 7.93 -12.32 11.16
C SER A 163 8.78 -13.16 10.19
N VAL A 164 8.20 -13.57 9.06
CA VAL A 164 8.90 -14.33 8.00
C VAL A 164 9.68 -13.40 7.06
N LEU A 165 9.11 -12.23 6.76
CA LEU A 165 9.60 -11.36 5.69
C LEU A 165 10.62 -10.30 6.16
N ALA A 166 10.60 -9.92 7.45
CA ALA A 166 11.41 -8.82 7.97
C ALA A 166 12.91 -9.15 8.03
N GLY A 167 13.70 -8.08 7.96
CA GLY A 167 15.14 -8.10 8.13
C GLY A 167 15.94 -7.89 6.84
N SER A 168 17.18 -7.41 6.98
CA SER A 168 18.09 -7.17 5.87
C SER A 168 18.47 -8.48 5.16
N ASP A 169 18.70 -8.38 3.86
CA ASP A 169 19.30 -9.44 3.04
C ASP A 169 20.77 -9.14 2.68
N GLN A 170 21.30 -8.03 3.17
CA GLN A 170 22.65 -7.53 2.94
C GLN A 170 22.93 -7.05 1.50
N TYR A 171 21.94 -7.04 0.63
CA TYR A 171 22.04 -6.58 -0.75
C TYR A 171 21.27 -5.28 -0.99
N ASP A 172 20.12 -5.13 -0.36
CA ASP A 172 19.27 -3.96 -0.52
C ASP A 172 19.83 -2.76 0.27
N PRO A 173 20.16 -1.63 -0.40
CA PRO A 173 20.70 -0.45 0.26
C PRO A 173 19.72 0.26 1.20
N TYR A 174 18.42 -0.02 1.11
CA TYR A 174 17.40 0.60 1.96
C TYR A 174 17.12 -0.17 3.24
N THR A 175 17.47 -1.47 3.32
CA THR A 175 17.18 -2.25 4.51
C THR A 175 18.11 -1.92 5.67
N ASN A 176 17.51 -1.85 6.87
CA ASN A 176 18.21 -1.64 8.12
C ASN A 176 18.08 -2.89 9.01
N PRO A 177 19.14 -3.30 9.73
CA PRO A 177 19.12 -4.47 10.60
C PRO A 177 18.44 -4.16 11.94
N VAL A 178 17.23 -3.60 11.89
CA VAL A 178 16.44 -3.33 13.08
C VAL A 178 15.54 -4.54 13.37
N PRO A 179 15.62 -5.13 14.57
CA PRO A 179 14.76 -6.25 14.92
C PRO A 179 13.30 -5.83 15.08
N VAL A 180 12.38 -6.76 14.85
CA VAL A 180 10.95 -6.56 15.16
C VAL A 180 10.80 -6.48 16.68
N MET A 181 10.52 -5.28 17.19
CA MET A 181 10.39 -5.03 18.63
C MET A 181 8.98 -5.38 19.13
N PRO A 182 8.82 -5.92 20.34
CA PRO A 182 7.50 -6.15 20.91
C PRO A 182 6.72 -4.84 21.10
N ALA A 183 5.39 -4.90 20.96
CA ALA A 183 4.51 -3.77 21.21
C ALA A 183 4.47 -3.40 22.69
N ALA A 184 4.29 -2.11 23.00
CA ALA A 184 3.91 -1.70 24.34
C ALA A 184 2.49 -2.19 24.68
N PRO A 185 2.16 -2.40 25.97
CA PRO A 185 0.82 -2.75 26.41
C PRO A 185 -0.21 -1.70 25.93
N LEU A 186 -1.35 -2.14 25.40
CA LEU A 186 -2.40 -1.26 24.86
C LEU A 186 -2.79 -0.15 25.85
N LYS A 187 -2.95 -0.48 27.14
CA LYS A 187 -3.31 0.48 28.21
C LYS A 187 -2.36 1.66 28.37
N LYS A 188 -1.16 1.60 27.79
CA LYS A 188 -0.17 2.69 27.81
C LYS A 188 -0.18 3.53 26.53
N LEU A 189 -0.86 3.08 25.48
CA LEU A 189 -0.83 3.75 24.18
C LEU A 189 -1.73 4.98 24.15
N ARG A 190 -1.25 6.03 23.51
CA ARG A 190 -1.96 7.28 23.23
C ARG A 190 -2.31 7.31 21.76
N VAL A 191 -3.59 7.41 21.47
CA VAL A 191 -4.12 7.35 20.09
C VAL A 191 -4.59 8.74 19.67
N ALA A 192 -4.03 9.24 18.56
CA ALA A 192 -4.57 10.36 17.82
C ALA A 192 -5.42 9.85 16.66
N TYR A 193 -6.47 10.59 16.30
CA TYR A 193 -7.20 10.33 15.05
C TYR A 193 -7.65 11.62 14.39
N PHE A 194 -7.82 11.56 13.07
CA PHE A 194 -8.46 12.63 12.30
C PHE A 194 -9.32 12.03 11.18
N THR A 195 -10.34 12.78 10.77
CA THR A 195 -11.30 12.35 9.74
C THR A 195 -11.06 13.03 8.39
N GLU A 196 -10.27 14.11 8.38
CA GLU A 196 -9.90 14.86 7.17
C GLU A 196 -8.45 15.32 7.23
N ASN A 197 -7.71 15.22 6.10
CA ASN A 197 -6.31 15.67 6.04
C ASN A 197 -6.16 17.17 5.68
N GLY A 198 -7.25 17.87 5.40
CA GLY A 198 -7.24 19.29 5.00
C GLY A 198 -6.86 19.51 3.53
N PHE A 199 -6.78 18.44 2.73
CA PHE A 199 -6.47 18.49 1.30
C PHE A 199 -7.59 17.85 0.46
N THR A 200 -7.92 16.57 0.72
CA THR A 200 -8.99 15.86 0.01
C THR A 200 -10.21 15.68 0.91
N PRO A 201 -11.39 16.22 0.52
CA PRO A 201 -12.64 16.01 1.25
C PRO A 201 -13.02 14.53 1.35
N VAL A 202 -13.65 14.14 2.45
CA VAL A 202 -14.00 12.75 2.78
C VAL A 202 -15.51 12.60 2.93
N ASP A 203 -16.09 11.54 2.39
CA ASP A 203 -17.50 11.19 2.59
C ASP A 203 -17.82 10.99 4.08
N ALA A 204 -18.98 11.46 4.51
CA ALA A 204 -19.42 11.40 5.90
C ALA A 204 -19.45 9.96 6.46
N GLU A 205 -19.75 8.95 5.61
CA GLU A 205 -19.74 7.54 6.05
C GLU A 205 -18.31 7.06 6.39
N ILE A 206 -17.29 7.53 5.68
CA ILE A 206 -15.87 7.24 5.97
C ILE A 206 -15.47 7.94 7.27
N GLN A 207 -15.79 9.24 7.43
CA GLN A 207 -15.49 10.00 8.65
C GLN A 207 -16.10 9.32 9.88
N ASN A 208 -17.37 8.88 9.78
CA ASN A 208 -18.07 8.20 10.87
C ASN A 208 -17.41 6.87 11.25
N VAL A 209 -16.94 6.09 10.26
CA VAL A 209 -16.24 4.81 10.53
C VAL A 209 -14.90 5.07 11.23
N VAL A 210 -14.11 6.05 10.77
CA VAL A 210 -12.85 6.42 11.41
C VAL A 210 -13.06 6.84 12.85
N LYS A 211 -14.02 7.74 13.11
CA LYS A 211 -14.36 8.22 14.44
C LYS A 211 -14.84 7.08 15.35
N SER A 212 -15.76 6.25 14.86
CA SER A 212 -16.31 5.12 15.63
C SER A 212 -15.21 4.10 16.00
N ALA A 213 -14.31 3.79 15.05
CA ALA A 213 -13.19 2.89 15.31
C ALA A 213 -12.21 3.46 16.35
N ALA A 214 -11.86 4.75 16.25
CA ALA A 214 -10.99 5.39 17.22
C ALA A 214 -11.62 5.39 18.63
N LEU A 215 -12.90 5.75 18.75
CA LEU A 215 -13.61 5.78 20.04
C LEU A 215 -13.84 4.38 20.62
N ALA A 216 -13.93 3.33 19.80
CA ALA A 216 -14.03 1.95 20.28
C ALA A 216 -12.82 1.50 21.11
N LEU A 217 -11.66 2.17 20.96
CA LEU A 217 -10.46 1.90 21.76
C LEU A 217 -10.45 2.60 23.13
N GLN A 218 -11.42 3.47 23.45
CA GLN A 218 -11.37 4.38 24.58
C GLN A 218 -11.10 3.66 25.91
N ASP A 219 -11.68 2.47 26.11
CA ASP A 219 -11.50 1.68 27.31
C ASP A 219 -10.25 0.78 27.29
N ASP A 220 -9.56 0.68 26.16
CA ASP A 220 -8.43 -0.23 25.97
C ASP A 220 -7.06 0.47 25.98
N VAL A 221 -7.03 1.80 25.77
CA VAL A 221 -5.80 2.59 25.66
C VAL A 221 -5.75 3.69 26.71
N ALA A 222 -4.58 4.36 26.83
CA ALA A 222 -4.40 5.45 27.81
C ALA A 222 -5.18 6.72 27.43
N MET A 223 -5.31 6.99 26.12
CA MET A 223 -5.95 8.19 25.61
C MET A 223 -6.39 8.01 24.16
N VAL A 224 -7.55 8.57 23.81
CA VAL A 224 -7.99 8.78 22.42
C VAL A 224 -8.29 10.26 22.24
N ARG A 225 -7.69 10.90 21.23
CA ARG A 225 -7.89 12.33 20.95
C ARG A 225 -8.10 12.59 19.47
N GLU A 226 -9.09 13.42 19.14
CA GLU A 226 -9.25 13.95 17.79
C GLU A 226 -8.28 15.12 17.58
N VAL A 227 -7.26 14.89 16.76
CA VAL A 227 -6.23 15.88 16.43
C VAL A 227 -5.54 15.48 15.14
N ARG A 228 -5.32 16.45 14.28
CA ARG A 228 -4.64 16.27 12.99
C ARG A 228 -3.26 16.93 13.02
N PRO A 229 -2.18 16.23 12.57
CA PRO A 229 -0.90 16.89 12.31
C PRO A 229 -1.05 17.91 11.16
N ASP A 230 -0.50 19.11 11.29
CA ASP A 230 -0.65 20.15 10.26
C ASP A 230 0.02 19.77 8.93
N CYS A 231 1.15 19.05 9.01
CA CYS A 231 1.92 18.64 7.84
C CYS A 231 1.16 17.72 6.87
N VAL A 232 0.16 16.95 7.32
CA VAL A 232 -0.50 15.94 6.45
C VAL A 232 -1.21 16.56 5.24
N SER A 233 -1.59 17.85 5.32
CA SER A 233 -2.18 18.57 4.19
C SER A 233 -1.22 18.78 3.02
N LYS A 234 0.09 18.70 3.25
CA LYS A 234 1.16 18.86 2.25
C LYS A 234 1.60 17.52 1.63
N ALA A 235 1.09 16.40 2.16
CA ALA A 235 1.59 15.07 1.81
C ALA A 235 1.43 14.75 0.32
N PHE A 236 0.31 15.15 -0.28
CA PHE A 236 0.06 14.89 -1.69
C PHE A 236 1.09 15.55 -2.60
N ASP A 237 1.27 16.86 -2.49
CA ASP A 237 2.17 17.60 -3.37
C ASP A 237 3.63 17.12 -3.22
N LEU A 238 4.10 16.95 -1.97
CA LEU A 238 5.46 16.46 -1.69
C LEU A 238 5.70 15.06 -2.24
N HIS A 239 4.71 14.18 -2.11
CA HIS A 239 4.82 12.81 -2.57
C HIS A 239 4.71 12.71 -4.09
N TRP A 240 3.62 13.28 -4.65
CA TRP A 240 3.27 13.05 -6.04
C TRP A 240 4.27 13.70 -7.01
N GLU A 241 4.71 14.92 -6.73
CA GLU A 241 5.74 15.57 -7.54
C GLU A 241 7.06 14.78 -7.55
N LEU A 242 7.47 14.20 -6.40
CA LEU A 242 8.65 13.35 -6.35
C LEU A 242 8.44 12.04 -7.12
N PHE A 243 7.24 11.46 -7.01
CA PHE A 243 6.88 10.21 -7.68
C PHE A 243 6.82 10.36 -9.21
N LEU A 244 6.47 11.55 -9.72
CA LEU A 244 6.52 11.90 -11.13
C LEU A 244 7.96 12.14 -11.65
N GLY A 245 8.97 12.22 -10.76
CA GLY A 245 10.40 12.24 -11.09
C GLY A 245 10.99 13.62 -11.40
N GLY A 246 10.20 14.61 -11.79
CA GLY A 246 10.67 15.99 -12.04
C GLY A 246 11.56 16.18 -13.28
N ASP A 247 11.65 15.19 -14.16
CA ASP A 247 12.44 15.19 -15.40
C ASP A 247 11.57 15.25 -16.67
N ARG A 248 10.31 15.63 -16.54
CA ARG A 248 9.30 15.57 -17.60
C ARG A 248 9.02 14.15 -18.11
N GLY A 249 9.24 13.14 -17.28
CA GLY A 249 9.07 11.74 -17.63
C GLY A 249 10.12 11.21 -18.59
N ALA A 250 11.26 11.93 -18.78
CA ALA A 250 12.28 11.58 -19.75
C ALA A 250 12.90 10.21 -19.44
N GLY A 251 13.28 9.95 -18.20
CA GLY A 251 13.83 8.66 -17.78
C GLY A 251 12.86 7.50 -18.03
N PHE A 252 11.57 7.72 -17.74
CA PHE A 252 10.53 6.71 -17.96
C PHE A 252 10.33 6.43 -19.46
N LYS A 253 10.27 7.47 -20.29
CA LYS A 253 10.18 7.34 -21.77
C LYS A 253 11.38 6.61 -22.37
N THR A 254 12.59 6.91 -21.89
CA THR A 254 13.82 6.21 -22.30
C THR A 254 13.72 4.72 -21.99
N MET A 255 13.34 4.35 -20.77
CA MET A 255 13.13 2.95 -20.37
C MET A 255 12.09 2.25 -21.25
N LEU A 256 10.94 2.86 -21.50
CA LEU A 256 9.89 2.29 -22.37
C LEU A 256 10.39 2.09 -23.81
N SER A 257 11.18 3.05 -24.34
CA SER A 257 11.79 2.94 -25.67
C SER A 257 12.80 1.80 -25.75
N GLU A 258 13.67 1.66 -24.74
CA GLU A 258 14.65 0.56 -24.66
C GLU A 258 13.97 -0.81 -24.55
N LEU A 259 12.84 -0.89 -23.88
CA LEU A 259 12.00 -2.09 -23.77
C LEU A 259 11.15 -2.34 -25.02
N GLY A 260 11.16 -1.46 -26.01
CA GLY A 260 10.35 -1.56 -27.24
C GLY A 260 8.85 -1.50 -26.99
N VAL A 261 8.40 -0.74 -25.98
CA VAL A 261 7.00 -0.57 -25.63
C VAL A 261 6.39 0.53 -26.47
N ASN A 262 5.42 0.20 -27.33
CA ASN A 262 4.77 1.15 -28.24
C ASN A 262 3.32 1.47 -27.86
N ASN A 263 2.63 0.54 -27.17
CA ASN A 263 1.26 0.73 -26.70
C ASN A 263 1.25 0.76 -25.17
N LEU A 264 0.68 1.82 -24.62
CA LEU A 264 0.59 2.03 -23.19
C LEU A 264 -0.86 1.90 -22.73
N SER A 265 -1.07 1.39 -21.53
CA SER A 265 -2.37 1.44 -20.86
C SER A 265 -2.79 2.90 -20.61
N TRP A 266 -4.09 3.12 -20.48
CA TRP A 266 -4.64 4.47 -20.28
C TRP A 266 -4.10 5.15 -19.00
N GLU A 267 -3.88 4.38 -17.92
CA GLU A 267 -3.31 4.93 -16.68
C GLU A 267 -1.85 5.34 -16.84
N LEU A 268 -1.04 4.52 -17.53
CA LEU A 268 0.35 4.87 -17.79
C LEU A 268 0.47 6.09 -18.73
N GLN A 269 -0.43 6.20 -19.71
CA GLN A 269 -0.50 7.41 -20.56
C GLN A 269 -0.80 8.65 -19.71
N GLU A 270 -1.78 8.57 -18.81
CA GLU A 270 -2.15 9.68 -17.92
C GLU A 270 -1.01 10.02 -16.92
N PHE A 271 -0.34 9.00 -16.37
CA PHE A 271 0.85 9.19 -15.54
C PHE A 271 1.93 9.98 -16.28
N LEU A 272 2.27 9.58 -17.51
CA LEU A 272 3.26 10.28 -18.32
C LEU A 272 2.84 11.69 -18.67
N ARG A 273 1.55 11.92 -18.98
CA ARG A 273 1.01 13.26 -19.22
C ARG A 273 1.19 14.19 -18.01
N GLN A 274 1.00 13.70 -16.80
CA GLN A 274 1.25 14.47 -15.58
C GLN A 274 2.75 14.66 -15.35
N ALA A 275 3.59 13.64 -15.59
CA ALA A 275 5.03 13.74 -15.49
C ALA A 275 5.63 14.78 -16.45
N GLU A 276 5.09 14.91 -17.67
CA GLU A 276 5.50 15.93 -18.65
C GLU A 276 5.36 17.37 -18.14
N GLN A 277 4.43 17.59 -17.22
CA GLN A 277 4.18 18.89 -16.61
C GLN A 277 5.07 19.16 -15.39
N THR A 278 5.78 18.15 -14.90
CA THR A 278 6.60 18.22 -13.68
C THR A 278 8.07 18.29 -14.04
N GLN A 279 8.70 19.43 -13.74
CA GLN A 279 10.12 19.67 -13.99
C GLN A 279 10.79 20.33 -12.80
N PHE A 280 11.93 19.80 -12.39
CA PHE A 280 12.79 20.38 -11.36
C PHE A 280 14.16 20.74 -11.94
N SER A 281 14.66 21.91 -11.60
CA SER A 281 16.09 22.17 -11.59
C SER A 281 16.74 21.39 -10.42
N VAL A 282 18.04 21.20 -10.46
CA VAL A 282 18.77 20.57 -9.35
C VAL A 282 18.51 21.29 -8.02
N THR A 283 18.46 22.64 -8.04
CA THR A 283 18.16 23.46 -6.86
C THR A 283 16.75 23.17 -6.32
N GLN A 284 15.75 23.08 -7.20
CA GLN A 284 14.37 22.77 -6.80
C GLN A 284 14.25 21.35 -6.26
N LEU A 285 14.95 20.38 -6.84
CA LEU A 285 14.99 19.01 -6.32
C LEU A 285 15.59 18.97 -4.90
N HIS A 286 16.72 19.66 -4.66
CA HIS A 286 17.29 19.77 -3.32
C HIS A 286 16.32 20.42 -2.32
N GLN A 287 15.63 21.47 -2.73
CA GLN A 287 14.62 22.11 -1.90
C GLN A 287 13.48 21.13 -1.57
N ARG A 288 12.97 20.40 -2.56
CA ARG A 288 11.89 19.43 -2.38
C ARG A 288 12.29 18.28 -1.44
N MET A 289 13.51 17.77 -1.57
CA MET A 289 14.05 16.75 -0.65
C MET A 289 14.12 17.27 0.78
N ARG A 290 14.55 18.53 0.98
CA ARG A 290 14.55 19.17 2.29
C ARG A 290 13.14 19.33 2.87
N GLU A 291 12.16 19.71 2.06
CA GLU A 291 10.75 19.83 2.49
C GLU A 291 10.19 18.47 2.95
N ILE A 292 10.55 17.38 2.26
CA ILE A 292 10.20 16.02 2.68
C ILE A 292 10.83 15.66 4.03
N ASP A 293 12.08 16.02 4.25
CA ASP A 293 12.74 15.75 5.54
C ASP A 293 12.12 16.58 6.67
N LEU A 294 11.73 17.83 6.41
CA LEU A 294 10.99 18.65 7.37
C LEU A 294 9.59 18.09 7.65
N PHE A 295 8.88 17.59 6.64
CA PHE A 295 7.62 16.86 6.82
C PHE A 295 7.79 15.65 7.75
N ARG A 296 8.85 14.84 7.52
CA ARG A 296 9.19 13.68 8.36
C ARG A 296 9.46 14.09 9.81
N LEU A 297 10.21 15.16 10.00
CA LEU A 297 10.52 15.71 11.32
C LEU A 297 9.25 16.20 12.02
N GLU A 298 8.42 16.99 11.35
CA GLU A 298 7.18 17.55 11.92
C GLU A 298 6.22 16.43 12.36
N LEU A 299 6.04 15.39 11.51
CA LEU A 299 5.20 14.25 11.87
C LEU A 299 5.81 13.42 13.01
N ALA A 300 7.14 13.24 13.04
CA ALA A 300 7.81 12.53 14.12
C ALA A 300 7.72 13.29 15.46
N LEU A 301 7.78 14.64 15.45
CA LEU A 301 7.56 15.47 16.62
C LEU A 301 6.14 15.36 17.13
N PHE A 302 5.14 15.40 16.25
CA PHE A 302 3.74 15.13 16.61
C PHE A 302 3.59 13.77 17.31
N MET A 303 4.27 12.73 16.79
CA MET A 303 4.24 11.38 17.37
C MET A 303 5.04 11.21 18.67
N GLN A 304 5.62 12.27 19.26
CA GLN A 304 6.12 12.23 20.63
C GLN A 304 4.99 12.27 21.67
N ASP A 305 3.87 12.88 21.31
CA ASP A 305 2.67 12.93 22.17
C ASP A 305 1.72 11.75 21.94
N TYR A 306 1.89 10.99 20.84
CA TYR A 306 1.02 9.88 20.45
C TYR A 306 1.82 8.68 19.99
N ASP A 307 1.27 7.49 20.22
CA ASP A 307 1.90 6.23 19.82
C ASP A 307 1.29 5.66 18.54
N VAL A 308 0.04 6.02 18.25
CA VAL A 308 -0.72 5.59 17.07
C VAL A 308 -1.53 6.75 16.49
N LEU A 309 -1.57 6.80 15.16
CA LEU A 309 -2.37 7.74 14.38
C LEU A 309 -3.38 6.95 13.53
N ILE A 310 -4.68 7.26 13.70
CA ILE A 310 -5.78 6.67 12.93
C ILE A 310 -6.33 7.72 11.96
N SER A 311 -6.57 7.30 10.70
CA SER A 311 -7.10 8.19 9.66
C SER A 311 -7.89 7.42 8.60
N PRO A 312 -8.59 8.12 7.67
CA PRO A 312 -9.11 7.48 6.45
C PRO A 312 -8.02 6.79 5.64
N VAL A 313 -8.38 5.74 4.91
CA VAL A 313 -7.55 5.18 3.83
C VAL A 313 -7.73 5.98 2.55
N PHE A 314 -8.98 6.24 2.23
CA PHE A 314 -9.45 6.80 0.98
C PHE A 314 -10.70 7.62 1.25
N PRO A 315 -10.99 8.69 0.47
CA PRO A 315 -12.11 9.59 0.79
C PRO A 315 -13.49 8.97 0.57
N THR A 316 -13.59 7.91 -0.23
CA THR A 316 -14.85 7.24 -0.58
C THR A 316 -14.69 5.73 -0.49
N ALA A 317 -15.77 4.96 -0.47
CA ALA A 317 -15.73 3.53 -0.76
C ALA A 317 -15.24 3.28 -2.20
N ALA A 318 -15.01 2.00 -2.59
CA ALA A 318 -14.50 1.65 -3.92
C ALA A 318 -15.26 2.36 -5.05
N LYS A 319 -14.55 3.05 -5.94
CA LYS A 319 -15.09 3.82 -7.06
C LYS A 319 -15.41 2.94 -8.27
N PRO A 320 -16.20 3.42 -9.25
CA PRO A 320 -16.31 2.79 -10.56
C PRO A 320 -14.93 2.67 -11.22
N HIS A 321 -14.81 1.74 -12.16
CA HIS A 321 -13.59 1.61 -12.97
C HIS A 321 -13.30 2.85 -13.83
N GLY A 322 -12.04 3.05 -14.21
CA GLY A 322 -11.61 4.09 -15.15
C GLY A 322 -11.41 5.47 -14.53
N ILE A 323 -11.38 5.56 -13.19
CA ILE A 323 -11.13 6.80 -12.45
C ILE A 323 -9.68 6.86 -11.98
N GLY A 324 -9.21 5.82 -11.34
CA GLY A 324 -7.82 5.54 -10.93
C GLY A 324 -6.91 6.78 -10.78
N ILE A 325 -5.97 6.90 -11.68
CA ILE A 325 -4.96 7.98 -11.65
C ILE A 325 -5.52 9.40 -11.92
N LYS A 326 -6.73 9.53 -12.48
CA LYS A 326 -7.34 10.86 -12.72
C LYS A 326 -7.69 11.58 -11.41
N GLU A 327 -8.01 10.82 -10.39
CA GLU A 327 -8.32 11.31 -9.06
C GLU A 327 -7.24 10.84 -8.05
N ILE A 328 -5.98 10.90 -8.47
CA ILE A 328 -4.85 10.42 -7.67
C ILE A 328 -4.69 11.16 -6.34
N SER A 329 -5.23 12.36 -6.21
CA SER A 329 -5.29 13.15 -4.97
C SER A 329 -6.00 12.40 -3.83
N ASP A 330 -6.90 11.48 -4.15
CA ASP A 330 -7.58 10.64 -3.17
C ASP A 330 -6.63 9.73 -2.37
N PHE A 331 -5.45 9.44 -2.94
CA PHE A 331 -4.41 8.66 -2.26
C PHE A 331 -3.62 9.47 -1.23
N SER A 332 -3.90 10.78 -1.07
CA SER A 332 -3.18 11.70 -0.18
C SER A 332 -3.06 11.20 1.26
N TYR A 333 -4.07 10.47 1.75
CA TYR A 333 -4.07 9.86 3.09
C TYR A 333 -2.96 8.82 3.24
N ALA A 334 -2.86 7.88 2.30
CA ALA A 334 -1.85 6.84 2.29
C ALA A 334 -0.45 7.40 1.99
N MET A 335 -0.33 8.39 1.10
CA MET A 335 0.93 9.05 0.74
C MET A 335 1.64 9.68 1.94
N THR A 336 0.90 10.15 2.95
CA THR A 336 1.44 10.58 4.25
C THR A 336 2.39 9.55 4.84
N HIS A 337 2.02 8.27 4.76
CA HIS A 337 2.77 7.18 5.37
C HIS A 337 3.88 6.63 4.46
N ASN A 338 3.82 6.87 3.16
CA ASN A 338 4.96 6.64 2.25
C ASN A 338 6.06 7.66 2.48
N LEU A 339 5.70 8.95 2.61
CA LEU A 339 6.66 10.02 2.93
C LEU A 339 7.33 9.82 4.28
N SER A 340 6.55 9.54 5.33
CA SER A 340 7.09 9.37 6.68
C SER A 340 7.88 8.07 6.85
N GLY A 341 7.60 7.06 6.03
CA GLY A 341 8.13 5.70 6.20
C GLY A 341 7.53 4.96 7.39
N PHE A 342 6.41 5.42 7.94
CA PHE A 342 5.75 4.81 9.10
C PHE A 342 5.11 3.48 8.75
N PRO A 343 5.15 2.46 9.64
CA PRO A 343 4.38 1.25 9.50
C PRO A 343 2.90 1.58 9.57
N THR A 344 2.12 1.06 8.64
CA THR A 344 0.71 1.42 8.49
C THR A 344 -0.10 0.19 8.10
N ILE A 345 -1.25 0.01 8.74
CA ILE A 345 -2.19 -1.07 8.46
C ILE A 345 -3.49 -0.48 7.90
N SER A 346 -3.99 -1.06 6.82
CA SER A 346 -5.36 -0.87 6.35
C SER A 346 -6.22 -1.98 6.93
N LEU A 347 -7.22 -1.61 7.74
CA LEU A 347 -8.10 -2.54 8.45
C LEU A 347 -9.56 -2.19 8.18
N ARG A 348 -10.38 -3.19 7.81
CA ARG A 348 -11.82 -3.02 7.69
C ARG A 348 -12.48 -2.77 9.04
N CYS A 349 -13.15 -1.62 9.16
CA CYS A 349 -13.91 -1.22 10.36
C CYS A 349 -15.37 -0.88 10.08
N GLY A 350 -15.79 -0.87 8.81
CA GLY A 350 -17.14 -0.49 8.44
C GLY A 350 -17.60 -1.04 7.10
N THR A 351 -18.84 -0.66 6.78
CA THR A 351 -19.49 -0.98 5.50
C THR A 351 -20.29 0.25 5.09
N SER A 352 -20.16 0.66 3.82
CA SER A 352 -20.91 1.78 3.26
C SER A 352 -22.40 1.47 3.10
N ALA A 353 -23.22 2.48 2.89
CA ALA A 353 -24.62 2.33 2.58
C ALA A 353 -24.89 1.45 1.33
N LYS A 354 -23.90 1.32 0.44
CA LYS A 354 -23.95 0.46 -0.76
C LYS A 354 -23.40 -0.96 -0.52
N GLY A 355 -23.11 -1.34 0.73
CA GLY A 355 -22.58 -2.68 1.07
C GLY A 355 -21.08 -2.86 0.82
N LEU A 356 -20.35 -1.81 0.44
CA LEU A 356 -18.92 -1.86 0.17
C LEU A 356 -18.10 -1.75 1.45
N PRO A 357 -16.92 -2.37 1.53
CA PRO A 357 -16.03 -2.25 2.68
C PRO A 357 -15.57 -0.80 2.91
N ILE A 358 -15.34 -0.47 4.17
CA ILE A 358 -14.65 0.75 4.61
C ILE A 358 -13.53 0.35 5.56
N ASN A 359 -12.29 0.61 5.16
CA ASN A 359 -11.12 0.44 6.01
C ASN A 359 -10.67 1.79 6.59
N ILE A 360 -9.87 1.70 7.65
CA ILE A 360 -9.13 2.82 8.25
C ILE A 360 -7.62 2.55 8.17
N LEU A 361 -6.80 3.59 8.24
CA LEU A 361 -5.36 3.49 8.44
C LEU A 361 -5.03 3.52 9.93
N ILE A 362 -4.11 2.66 10.34
CA ILE A 362 -3.55 2.58 11.69
C ILE A 362 -2.04 2.66 11.56
N ALA A 363 -1.46 3.81 11.84
CA ALA A 363 -0.02 4.06 11.71
C ALA A 363 0.63 4.22 13.09
N ALA A 364 1.87 3.73 13.21
CA ALA A 364 2.71 3.98 14.37
C ALA A 364 4.02 4.65 13.94
N ASN A 365 4.84 5.11 14.88
CA ASN A 365 6.15 5.67 14.56
C ASN A 365 7.08 4.61 13.94
N ARG A 366 8.13 5.04 13.24
CA ARG A 366 9.11 4.13 12.60
C ARG A 366 9.60 3.06 13.58
N TRP A 367 9.74 1.82 13.08
CA TRP A 367 10.17 0.64 13.83
C TRP A 367 9.21 0.20 14.95
N LYS A 368 7.97 0.72 14.91
CA LYS A 368 6.88 0.33 15.82
C LYS A 368 5.79 -0.48 15.11
N ASP A 369 6.17 -1.31 14.14
CA ASP A 369 5.27 -2.15 13.34
C ASP A 369 4.34 -3.00 14.21
N THR A 370 4.87 -3.56 15.30
CA THR A 370 4.10 -4.37 16.24
C THR A 370 3.09 -3.55 17.07
N THR A 371 3.33 -2.25 17.24
CA THR A 371 2.36 -1.35 17.90
C THR A 371 1.14 -1.12 17.01
N SER A 372 1.35 -0.84 15.71
CA SER A 372 0.23 -0.74 14.77
C SER A 372 -0.53 -2.07 14.65
N LEU A 373 0.19 -3.23 14.63
CA LEU A 373 -0.42 -4.55 14.64
C LEU A 373 -1.25 -4.82 15.90
N ALA A 374 -0.76 -4.45 17.08
CA ALA A 374 -1.49 -4.68 18.34
C ALA A 374 -2.80 -3.88 18.41
N VAL A 375 -2.79 -2.62 17.96
CA VAL A 375 -4.00 -1.80 17.88
C VAL A 375 -4.95 -2.34 16.80
N ALA A 376 -4.43 -2.76 15.65
CA ALA A 376 -5.23 -3.34 14.59
C ALA A 376 -5.90 -4.66 15.01
N GLU A 377 -5.20 -5.55 15.73
CA GLU A 377 -5.77 -6.79 16.28
C GLU A 377 -6.91 -6.50 17.26
N ARG A 378 -6.75 -5.47 18.11
CA ARG A 378 -7.81 -5.08 19.03
C ARG A 378 -9.00 -4.51 18.29
N LEU A 379 -8.80 -3.65 17.31
CA LEU A 379 -9.87 -3.10 16.47
C LEU A 379 -10.54 -4.18 15.62
N GLU A 380 -9.82 -5.15 15.11
CA GLU A 380 -10.40 -6.29 14.38
C GLU A 380 -11.40 -7.06 15.25
N GLN A 381 -11.08 -7.27 16.53
CA GLN A 381 -11.99 -7.90 17.51
C GLN A 381 -13.23 -7.03 17.79
N LEU A 382 -13.07 -5.72 17.91
CA LEU A 382 -14.15 -4.79 18.24
C LEU A 382 -15.07 -4.50 17.05
N MET A 383 -14.52 -4.39 15.85
CA MET A 383 -15.23 -3.95 14.65
C MET A 383 -15.60 -5.10 13.69
N GLY A 384 -15.11 -6.31 13.94
CA GLY A 384 -15.46 -7.54 13.23
C GLY A 384 -14.67 -7.83 11.94
N GLY A 385 -13.70 -6.98 11.57
CA GLY A 385 -12.72 -7.25 10.52
C GLY A 385 -13.28 -7.68 9.16
N TYR A 386 -12.61 -8.62 8.51
CA TYR A 386 -12.99 -9.15 7.20
C TYR A 386 -14.38 -9.82 7.20
N LYS A 387 -15.17 -9.56 6.15
CA LYS A 387 -16.43 -10.25 5.84
C LYS A 387 -16.40 -10.65 4.37
N PRO A 388 -16.75 -11.89 4.00
CA PRO A 388 -16.70 -12.33 2.61
C PRO A 388 -17.69 -11.54 1.74
N PRO A 389 -17.38 -11.31 0.46
CA PRO A 389 -18.31 -10.73 -0.49
C PRO A 389 -19.56 -11.62 -0.68
N SER A 390 -20.73 -11.03 -0.82
CA SER A 390 -22.00 -11.77 -1.01
C SER A 390 -22.02 -12.59 -2.33
N LEU A 391 -21.30 -12.15 -3.36
CA LEU A 391 -21.17 -12.89 -4.63
C LEU A 391 -20.58 -14.31 -4.47
N ILE A 392 -19.79 -14.55 -3.43
CA ILE A 392 -19.24 -15.89 -3.15
C ILE A 392 -20.33 -16.84 -2.63
N HIS A 393 -21.30 -16.34 -1.87
CA HIS A 393 -22.38 -17.17 -1.33
C HIS A 393 -23.41 -17.61 -2.41
N SER A 394 -23.46 -16.92 -3.55
CA SER A 394 -24.34 -17.29 -4.66
C SER A 394 -23.76 -18.37 -5.59
N LEU A 395 -22.49 -18.75 -5.39
CA LEU A 395 -21.77 -19.77 -6.17
C LEU A 395 -21.60 -21.10 -5.41
N GLN A 396 -22.01 -21.15 -4.14
CA GLN A 396 -22.11 -22.37 -3.30
C GLN A 396 -23.55 -22.87 -3.24
#